data_1c1d17ec4149b27e81a9b2e92c358da7
#
_entry.id   1c1d17ec4149b27e81a9b2e92c358da7
#
_cell.length_a   1.000
_cell.length_b   1.000
_cell.length_c   1.000
_cell.angle_alpha   90.00
_cell.angle_beta   90.00
_cell.angle_gamma   90.00
#
_symmetry.space_group_name_H-M   'P 1'
#
loop_
_entity.id
_entity.type
_entity.pdbx_description
1 polymer ?
#
loop_
_entity_poly.entity_id
_entity_poly.type
_entity_poly.pdbx_seq_one_letter_code
_entity_poly.pdbx_strand_id
1 'polypeptide(L)'
;MPEWKLLSQKRINPEQWDACIARHEGEVFSEAWYWNAVCKSWKGWVLGNYEAVIPWPVQHKFAVIPTLKTPLYVKWIEGEESHIRESLSRFRGIKKLHVLFEGNRSTVKQVQILQLSPQWEPSQELAKNLRKAEKSQPEWVQHVAWADFQAGMQRFHPYPWPNIQQQTMQRLYETAFALGRGAICGVRMNNEWAAMQFYIHHRGRLYLIQNVVNSQLRSHEPMPWLLYQLFLHCRSIESETRVNFMGSSNPGVARFNEKFGAMNKSYLEL
;
A
#
# COMPACT_ATOMS: atom_id res chain seq x y z
N MET A 1 -6.78 17.26 30.62
CA MET A 1 -6.71 17.04 29.17
C MET A 1 -5.89 15.78 28.91
N PRO A 2 -6.24 14.93 27.99
CA PRO A 2 -5.44 13.76 27.68
C PRO A 2 -4.03 14.19 27.20
N GLU A 3 -3.00 13.48 27.67
CA GLU A 3 -1.61 13.79 27.36
C GLU A 3 -1.06 12.84 26.32
N TRP A 4 -0.19 13.35 25.44
CA TRP A 4 0.57 12.56 24.50
C TRP A 4 1.71 11.82 25.18
N LYS A 5 1.81 10.52 24.97
CA LYS A 5 2.89 9.66 25.47
C LYS A 5 3.61 8.97 24.32
N LEU A 6 4.93 9.01 24.32
CA LEU A 6 5.74 8.25 23.37
C LEU A 6 6.04 6.86 23.94
N LEU A 7 5.40 5.85 23.38
CA LEU A 7 5.56 4.46 23.79
C LEU A 7 6.53 3.72 22.86
N SER A 8 7.34 2.84 23.45
CA SER A 8 8.10 1.87 22.66
C SER A 8 7.16 0.78 22.12
N GLN A 9 7.52 0.14 21.01
CA GLN A 9 6.79 -0.97 20.40
C GLN A 9 6.30 -2.00 21.42
N LYS A 10 7.14 -2.38 22.39
CA LYS A 10 6.82 -3.37 23.44
C LYS A 10 5.74 -2.90 24.43
N ARG A 11 5.50 -1.59 24.53
CA ARG A 11 4.51 -0.99 25.44
C ARG A 11 3.20 -0.61 24.71
N ILE A 12 3.20 -0.68 23.39
CA ILE A 12 2.01 -0.42 22.60
C ILE A 12 1.10 -1.65 22.70
N ASN A 13 -0.18 -1.42 23.02
CA ASN A 13 -1.21 -2.44 22.86
C ASN A 13 -1.67 -2.45 21.39
N PRO A 14 -1.37 -3.51 20.60
CA PRO A 14 -1.70 -3.53 19.18
C PRO A 14 -3.20 -3.47 18.89
N GLU A 15 -4.00 -4.11 19.74
CA GLU A 15 -5.46 -4.16 19.56
C GLU A 15 -6.10 -2.77 19.74
N GLN A 16 -5.72 -2.05 20.81
CA GLN A 16 -6.20 -0.69 21.05
C GLN A 16 -5.68 0.27 19.97
N TRP A 17 -4.44 0.09 19.52
CA TRP A 17 -3.85 0.85 18.43
C TRP A 17 -4.63 0.67 17.13
N ASP A 18 -4.82 -0.58 16.69
CA ASP A 18 -5.52 -0.89 15.46
C ASP A 18 -7.02 -0.54 15.52
N ALA A 19 -7.64 -0.64 16.72
CA ALA A 19 -9.00 -0.15 16.95
C ALA A 19 -9.10 1.39 16.79
N CYS A 20 -8.10 2.13 17.26
CA CYS A 20 -8.01 3.58 17.04
C CYS A 20 -7.92 3.89 15.56
N ILE A 21 -7.01 3.23 14.82
CA ILE A 21 -6.86 3.40 13.37
C ILE A 21 -8.18 3.09 12.64
N ALA A 22 -8.86 2.00 13.01
CA ALA A 22 -10.15 1.61 12.43
C ALA A 22 -11.24 2.67 12.64
N ARG A 23 -11.37 3.17 13.88
CA ARG A 23 -12.38 4.18 14.27
C ARG A 23 -12.23 5.48 13.47
N HIS A 24 -10.99 5.84 13.15
CA HIS A 24 -10.67 7.03 12.37
C HIS A 24 -10.50 6.76 10.86
N GLU A 25 -10.95 5.59 10.38
CA GLU A 25 -10.82 5.18 8.97
C GLU A 25 -9.39 5.31 8.43
N GLY A 26 -8.40 5.07 9.29
CA GLY A 26 -6.99 5.14 8.92
C GLY A 26 -6.60 4.05 7.91
N GLU A 27 -5.49 4.27 7.25
CA GLU A 27 -4.96 3.33 6.26
C GLU A 27 -4.16 2.21 6.95
N VAL A 28 -4.06 1.05 6.30
CA VAL A 28 -3.31 -0.12 6.80
C VAL A 28 -1.88 0.21 7.20
N PHE A 29 -1.28 1.20 6.55
CA PHE A 29 0.08 1.67 6.83
C PHE A 29 0.24 2.37 8.19
N SER A 30 -0.86 2.62 8.88
CA SER A 30 -0.86 3.17 10.24
C SER A 30 -1.07 2.08 11.30
N GLU A 31 -1.42 0.85 10.93
CA GLU A 31 -1.68 -0.24 11.85
C GLU A 31 -0.40 -0.82 12.47
N ALA A 32 -0.50 -1.32 13.69
CA ALA A 32 0.63 -1.84 14.47
C ALA A 32 1.28 -3.06 13.78
N TRP A 33 0.49 -3.97 13.21
CA TRP A 33 1.03 -5.14 12.52
C TRP A 33 1.89 -4.78 11.31
N TYR A 34 1.49 -3.73 10.56
CA TYR A 34 2.27 -3.24 9.44
C TYR A 34 3.64 -2.76 9.90
N TRP A 35 3.68 -1.93 10.95
CA TRP A 35 4.94 -1.43 11.51
C TRP A 35 5.81 -2.53 12.10
N ASN A 36 5.20 -3.55 12.72
CA ASN A 36 5.92 -4.73 13.19
C ASN A 36 6.56 -5.53 12.05
N ALA A 37 5.93 -5.56 10.87
CA ALA A 37 6.46 -6.24 9.70
C ALA A 37 7.61 -5.45 9.03
N VAL A 38 7.46 -4.12 8.87
CA VAL A 38 8.39 -3.31 8.08
C VAL A 38 9.55 -2.71 8.87
N CYS A 39 9.41 -2.57 10.18
CA CYS A 39 10.44 -2.03 11.07
C CYS A 39 10.94 -3.06 12.07
N LYS A 40 12.27 -3.10 12.29
CA LYS A 40 12.85 -3.90 13.39
C LYS A 40 12.47 -3.36 14.77
N SER A 41 12.32 -2.05 14.88
CA SER A 41 11.81 -1.37 16.07
C SER A 41 11.14 -0.06 15.66
N TRP A 42 10.09 0.30 16.37
CA TRP A 42 9.40 1.56 16.18
C TRP A 42 8.83 2.05 17.52
N LYS A 43 8.42 3.29 17.55
CA LYS A 43 7.71 3.90 18.67
C LYS A 43 6.38 4.42 18.16
N GLY A 44 5.47 4.72 19.06
CA GLY A 44 4.20 5.34 18.74
C GLY A 44 3.86 6.44 19.72
N TRP A 45 3.35 7.55 19.22
CA TRP A 45 2.69 8.54 20.03
C TRP A 45 1.26 8.07 20.30
N VAL A 46 0.84 8.14 21.53
CA VAL A 46 -0.49 7.74 21.99
C VAL A 46 -1.07 8.88 22.80
N LEU A 47 -2.25 9.34 22.44
CA LEU A 47 -3.03 10.33 23.18
C LEU A 47 -3.97 9.60 24.15
N GLY A 48 -3.89 9.95 25.44
CA GLY A 48 -4.78 9.40 26.46
C GLY A 48 -4.80 7.87 26.48
N ASN A 49 -5.97 7.28 26.39
CA ASN A 49 -6.17 5.83 26.27
C ASN A 49 -6.45 5.42 24.82
N TYR A 50 -5.51 5.68 23.90
CA TYR A 50 -5.64 5.40 22.47
C TYR A 50 -6.77 6.18 21.78
N GLU A 51 -6.97 7.43 22.18
CA GLU A 51 -7.90 8.34 21.51
C GLU A 51 -7.38 8.74 20.13
N ALA A 52 -6.06 8.97 20.03
CA ALA A 52 -5.33 9.14 18.79
C ALA A 52 -3.96 8.47 18.87
N VAL A 53 -3.43 8.03 17.71
CA VAL A 53 -2.12 7.36 17.64
C VAL A 53 -1.35 7.81 16.40
N ILE A 54 -0.01 7.89 16.53
CA ILE A 54 0.90 8.25 15.44
C ILE A 54 2.08 7.30 15.45
N PRO A 55 2.28 6.49 14.40
CA PRO A 55 3.44 5.65 14.30
C PRO A 55 4.71 6.49 14.13
N TRP A 56 5.76 6.10 14.85
CA TRP A 56 7.04 6.78 14.88
C TRP A 56 8.17 5.80 14.61
N PRO A 57 8.50 5.56 13.34
CA PRO A 57 9.60 4.67 12.98
C PRO A 57 10.94 5.29 13.44
N VAL A 58 11.74 4.50 14.14
CA VAL A 58 13.05 4.93 14.62
C VAL A 58 14.12 4.02 14.08
N GLN A 59 15.07 4.59 13.34
CA GLN A 59 16.28 3.90 12.94
C GLN A 59 17.48 4.77 13.32
N HIS A 60 18.44 4.26 14.13
CA HIS A 60 19.65 4.94 14.54
C HIS A 60 19.43 6.35 15.12
N LYS A 61 18.47 6.52 16.05
CA LYS A 61 18.06 7.79 16.67
C LYS A 61 17.33 8.79 15.75
N PHE A 62 17.12 8.47 14.49
CA PHE A 62 16.38 9.29 13.54
C PHE A 62 15.06 8.61 13.17
N ALA A 63 14.01 9.40 12.97
CA ALA A 63 12.80 8.90 12.33
C ALA A 63 13.12 8.59 10.86
N VAL A 64 13.01 7.34 10.46
CA VAL A 64 13.24 6.92 9.09
C VAL A 64 11.98 6.25 8.60
N ILE A 65 11.40 6.79 7.55
CA ILE A 65 10.33 6.12 6.83
C ILE A 65 10.93 4.86 6.21
N PRO A 66 10.33 3.69 6.43
CA PRO A 66 10.78 2.47 5.77
C PRO A 66 10.87 2.71 4.26
N THR A 67 11.81 2.06 3.61
CA THR A 67 12.07 2.18 2.16
C THR A 67 10.87 1.86 1.25
N LEU A 68 9.82 1.29 1.81
CA LEU A 68 8.51 1.27 1.20
C LEU A 68 7.92 2.68 1.35
N LYS A 69 7.95 3.45 0.28
CA LYS A 69 7.37 4.80 0.19
C LYS A 69 5.85 4.74 0.33
N THR A 70 5.38 4.49 1.54
CA THR A 70 3.96 4.46 1.84
C THR A 70 3.60 5.74 2.57
N PRO A 71 2.62 6.49 2.10
CA PRO A 71 2.18 7.68 2.80
C PRO A 71 1.63 7.28 4.17
N LEU A 72 2.09 7.94 5.22
CA LEU A 72 1.48 7.87 6.53
C LEU A 72 0.21 8.73 6.47
N TYR A 73 -0.93 8.09 6.26
CA TYR A 73 -2.22 8.75 6.39
C TYR A 73 -2.58 8.81 7.88
N VAL A 74 -2.35 9.93 8.49
CA VAL A 74 -2.89 10.21 9.81
C VAL A 74 -4.15 11.03 9.62
N LYS A 75 -5.32 10.45 9.80
CA LYS A 75 -6.57 11.21 9.87
C LYS A 75 -6.69 11.70 11.31
N TRP A 76 -6.63 13.01 11.48
CA TRP A 76 -6.69 13.65 12.77
C TRP A 76 -8.13 13.76 13.28
N ILE A 77 -8.26 13.81 14.61
CA ILE A 77 -9.48 14.29 15.25
C ILE A 77 -9.55 15.78 14.97
N GLU A 78 -10.70 16.24 14.50
CA GLU A 78 -10.95 17.64 14.23
C GLU A 78 -10.62 18.50 15.48
N GLY A 79 -9.78 19.52 15.33
CA GLY A 79 -9.33 20.38 16.43
C GLY A 79 -7.95 20.06 17.04
N GLU A 80 -7.38 18.88 16.83
CA GLU A 80 -6.07 18.48 17.41
C GLU A 80 -4.86 18.75 16.50
N GLU A 81 -5.09 19.23 15.28
CA GLU A 81 -4.06 19.43 14.26
C GLU A 81 -2.93 20.36 14.72
N SER A 82 -3.24 21.45 15.42
CA SER A 82 -2.27 22.42 15.92
C SER A 82 -1.34 21.81 16.99
N HIS A 83 -1.90 21.03 17.91
CA HIS A 83 -1.16 20.36 18.98
C HIS A 83 -0.18 19.32 18.44
N ILE A 84 -0.56 18.63 17.40
CA ILE A 84 0.27 17.61 16.78
C ILE A 84 1.39 18.25 15.98
N ARG A 85 1.09 19.30 15.20
CA ARG A 85 2.10 20.11 14.49
C ARG A 85 3.13 20.68 15.47
N GLU A 86 2.69 21.22 16.60
CA GLU A 86 3.57 21.74 17.64
C GLU A 86 4.42 20.65 18.27
N SER A 87 3.82 19.50 18.60
CA SER A 87 4.54 18.36 19.14
C SER A 87 5.57 17.81 18.16
N LEU A 88 5.22 17.69 16.88
CA LEU A 88 6.12 17.23 15.82
C LEU A 88 7.23 18.25 15.52
N SER A 89 6.95 19.56 15.58
CA SER A 89 7.94 20.61 15.33
C SER A 89 9.07 20.64 16.36
N ARG A 90 8.82 20.16 17.57
CA ARG A 90 9.82 20.06 18.65
C ARG A 90 10.84 18.94 18.45
N PHE A 91 10.58 18.00 17.51
CA PHE A 91 11.50 16.89 17.24
C PHE A 91 12.45 17.23 16.10
N ARG A 92 13.68 17.64 16.44
CA ARG A 92 14.79 17.77 15.50
C ARG A 92 15.14 16.38 14.95
N GLY A 93 14.90 16.12 13.68
CA GLY A 93 15.29 14.86 13.02
C GLY A 93 14.23 14.18 12.15
N ILE A 94 13.03 14.75 12.02
CA ILE A 94 12.05 14.27 11.05
C ILE A 94 12.51 14.73 9.68
N LYS A 95 12.98 13.79 8.84
CA LYS A 95 13.36 14.15 7.47
C LYS A 95 12.19 14.17 6.51
N LYS A 96 11.17 13.33 6.70
CA LYS A 96 9.94 13.29 5.88
C LYS A 96 8.83 12.58 6.63
N LEU A 97 7.76 13.27 6.91
CA LEU A 97 6.50 12.70 7.37
C LEU A 97 5.46 12.93 6.26
N HIS A 98 4.90 11.86 5.72
CA HIS A 98 3.82 11.97 4.74
C HIS A 98 2.49 12.09 5.48
N VAL A 99 1.92 13.27 5.49
CA VAL A 99 0.66 13.55 6.19
C VAL A 99 -0.33 14.18 5.22
N LEU A 100 -1.58 13.78 5.31
CA LEU A 100 -2.68 14.43 4.59
C LEU A 100 -3.07 15.73 5.30
N PHE A 101 -2.40 16.83 4.96
CA PHE A 101 -2.79 18.16 5.40
C PHE A 101 -2.98 19.10 4.22
N GLU A 102 -3.98 19.92 4.29
CA GLU A 102 -4.10 21.13 3.48
C GLU A 102 -3.25 22.24 4.11
N GLY A 103 -2.14 22.63 3.47
CA GLY A 103 -1.32 23.75 3.98
C GLY A 103 0.01 24.01 3.29
N ASN A 104 0.49 25.21 3.38
CA ASN A 104 1.31 26.06 2.52
C ASN A 104 2.82 25.76 2.33
N ARG A 105 3.43 24.63 2.71
CA ARG A 105 4.90 24.37 2.50
C ARG A 105 5.27 22.93 2.20
N SER A 106 4.38 22.15 1.70
CA SER A 106 4.59 20.73 1.45
C SER A 106 4.62 20.42 -0.05
N THR A 107 5.41 19.44 -0.44
CA THR A 107 5.35 18.92 -1.81
C THR A 107 4.06 18.12 -1.97
N VAL A 108 3.18 18.57 -2.86
CA VAL A 108 1.98 17.81 -3.21
C VAL A 108 2.39 16.55 -3.96
N LYS A 109 2.05 15.41 -3.40
CA LYS A 109 2.18 14.09 -4.04
C LYS A 109 0.80 13.61 -4.47
N GLN A 110 0.78 12.73 -5.45
CA GLN A 110 -0.46 12.15 -5.95
C GLN A 110 -0.47 10.64 -5.73
N VAL A 111 -1.61 10.13 -5.36
CA VAL A 111 -1.95 8.71 -5.36
C VAL A 111 -3.20 8.54 -6.21
N GLN A 112 -3.30 7.42 -6.89
CA GLN A 112 -4.49 7.11 -7.68
C GLN A 112 -5.36 6.11 -6.95
N ILE A 113 -6.64 6.46 -6.85
CA ILE A 113 -7.65 5.68 -6.13
C ILE A 113 -8.76 5.32 -7.11
N LEU A 114 -9.20 4.09 -7.05
CA LEU A 114 -10.38 3.59 -7.75
C LEU A 114 -11.41 3.10 -6.74
N GLN A 115 -12.67 3.48 -6.90
CA GLN A 115 -13.78 2.86 -6.18
C GLN A 115 -14.36 1.73 -7.02
N LEU A 116 -14.15 0.49 -6.59
CA LEU A 116 -14.80 -0.69 -7.17
C LEU A 116 -16.18 -0.82 -6.53
N SER A 117 -17.19 -0.44 -7.27
CA SER A 117 -18.61 -0.69 -6.93
C SER A 117 -19.15 -1.89 -7.68
N PRO A 118 -20.35 -2.40 -7.37
CA PRO A 118 -21.02 -3.41 -8.18
C PRO A 118 -21.23 -2.99 -9.65
N GLN A 119 -21.34 -1.68 -9.90
CA GLN A 119 -21.54 -1.09 -11.24
C GLN A 119 -20.23 -0.76 -11.95
N TRP A 120 -19.07 -0.98 -11.31
CA TRP A 120 -17.80 -0.72 -11.97
C TRP A 120 -17.60 -1.64 -13.18
N GLU A 121 -17.34 -1.03 -14.32
CA GLU A 121 -17.03 -1.70 -15.56
C GLU A 121 -15.70 -1.20 -16.15
N PRO A 122 -14.98 -2.05 -16.87
CA PRO A 122 -13.75 -1.64 -17.53
C PRO A 122 -14.04 -0.61 -18.63
N SER A 123 -13.19 0.42 -18.74
CA SER A 123 -13.21 1.37 -19.84
C SER A 123 -13.08 0.65 -21.19
N GLN A 124 -13.48 1.30 -22.29
CA GLN A 124 -13.33 0.73 -23.63
C GLN A 124 -11.88 0.35 -23.95
N GLU A 125 -10.92 1.16 -23.50
CA GLU A 125 -9.49 0.89 -23.68
C GLU A 125 -9.04 -0.32 -22.87
N LEU A 126 -9.46 -0.43 -21.61
CA LEU A 126 -9.19 -1.60 -20.78
C LEU A 126 -9.81 -2.86 -21.40
N ALA A 127 -11.09 -2.79 -21.82
CA ALA A 127 -11.77 -3.92 -22.46
C ALA A 127 -11.05 -4.40 -23.74
N LYS A 128 -10.44 -3.48 -24.52
CA LYS A 128 -9.59 -3.84 -25.65
C LYS A 128 -8.34 -4.61 -25.21
N ASN A 129 -7.67 -4.16 -24.13
CA ASN A 129 -6.49 -4.83 -23.60
C ASN A 129 -6.84 -6.23 -23.06
N LEU A 130 -7.98 -6.36 -22.38
CA LEU A 130 -8.45 -7.66 -21.86
C LEU A 130 -8.69 -8.66 -22.99
N ARG A 131 -9.42 -8.27 -24.03
CA ARG A 131 -9.65 -9.11 -25.23
C ARG A 131 -8.33 -9.52 -25.92
N LYS A 132 -7.31 -8.65 -25.86
CA LYS A 132 -6.00 -8.98 -26.40
C LYS A 132 -5.30 -10.02 -25.55
N ALA A 133 -5.35 -9.88 -24.22
CA ALA A 133 -4.76 -10.84 -23.29
C ALA A 133 -5.39 -12.22 -23.41
N GLU A 134 -6.72 -12.28 -23.55
CA GLU A 134 -7.49 -13.53 -23.68
C GLU A 134 -7.06 -14.40 -24.87
N LYS A 135 -6.54 -13.79 -25.95
CA LYS A 135 -5.99 -14.55 -27.08
C LYS A 135 -4.79 -15.41 -26.72
N SER A 136 -4.10 -15.07 -25.62
CA SER A 136 -2.95 -15.82 -25.09
C SER A 136 -3.34 -16.85 -24.04
N GLN A 137 -4.64 -17.09 -23.83
CA GLN A 137 -5.20 -18.04 -22.87
C GLN A 137 -4.56 -17.89 -21.48
N PRO A 138 -4.67 -16.71 -20.84
CA PRO A 138 -4.05 -16.45 -19.56
C PRO A 138 -4.66 -17.31 -18.45
N GLU A 139 -3.81 -17.89 -17.61
CA GLU A 139 -4.20 -18.65 -16.44
C GLU A 139 -4.08 -17.78 -15.18
N TRP A 140 -5.19 -17.62 -14.44
CA TRP A 140 -5.20 -16.95 -13.15
C TRP A 140 -4.66 -17.86 -12.05
N VAL A 141 -3.68 -17.36 -11.29
CA VAL A 141 -3.15 -18.03 -10.10
C VAL A 141 -3.39 -17.14 -8.89
N GLN A 142 -4.32 -17.56 -8.03
CA GLN A 142 -4.73 -16.77 -6.86
C GLN A 142 -3.64 -16.66 -5.80
N HIS A 143 -2.85 -17.71 -5.61
CA HIS A 143 -1.79 -17.77 -4.61
C HIS A 143 -0.47 -18.15 -5.25
N VAL A 144 0.42 -17.17 -5.38
CA VAL A 144 1.80 -17.37 -5.86
C VAL A 144 2.72 -17.46 -4.65
N ALA A 145 3.62 -18.43 -4.64
CA ALA A 145 4.62 -18.55 -3.59
C ALA A 145 5.59 -17.36 -3.59
N TRP A 146 6.06 -16.98 -2.40
CA TRP A 146 7.06 -15.91 -2.29
C TRP A 146 8.31 -16.18 -3.13
N ALA A 147 8.77 -17.42 -3.18
CA ALA A 147 9.94 -17.81 -3.96
C ALA A 147 9.79 -17.49 -5.46
N ASP A 148 8.63 -17.78 -6.04
CA ASP A 148 8.34 -17.46 -7.45
C ASP A 148 8.29 -15.95 -7.69
N PHE A 149 7.64 -15.21 -6.76
CA PHE A 149 7.58 -13.75 -6.83
C PHE A 149 8.98 -13.13 -6.73
N GLN A 150 9.80 -13.60 -5.78
CA GLN A 150 11.18 -13.15 -5.60
C GLN A 150 12.03 -13.44 -6.85
N ALA A 151 11.91 -14.63 -7.42
CA ALA A 151 12.59 -15.00 -8.67
C ALA A 151 12.15 -14.08 -9.83
N GLY A 152 10.85 -13.80 -9.94
CA GLY A 152 10.32 -12.85 -10.92
C GLY A 152 10.86 -11.44 -10.72
N MET A 153 10.94 -10.96 -9.48
CA MET A 153 11.55 -9.66 -9.15
C MET A 153 13.01 -9.60 -9.57
N GLN A 154 13.79 -10.65 -9.31
CA GLN A 154 15.20 -10.71 -9.71
C GLN A 154 15.37 -10.73 -11.23
N ARG A 155 14.49 -11.46 -11.94
CA ARG A 155 14.59 -11.66 -13.38
C ARG A 155 14.06 -10.48 -14.20
N PHE A 156 12.96 -9.86 -13.79
CA PHE A 156 12.20 -8.93 -14.62
C PHE A 156 12.17 -7.50 -14.11
N HIS A 157 12.58 -7.25 -12.86
CA HIS A 157 12.62 -5.87 -12.37
C HIS A 157 13.82 -5.14 -12.99
N PRO A 158 13.63 -3.90 -13.50
CA PRO A 158 14.66 -3.17 -14.23
C PRO A 158 15.87 -2.78 -13.37
N TYR A 159 15.70 -2.78 -12.06
CA TYR A 159 16.76 -2.43 -11.11
C TYR A 159 16.91 -3.51 -10.04
N PRO A 160 18.13 -3.88 -9.65
CA PRO A 160 18.33 -4.84 -8.57
C PRO A 160 17.75 -4.30 -7.26
N TRP A 161 17.01 -5.16 -6.58
CA TRP A 161 16.46 -4.83 -5.27
C TRP A 161 17.53 -4.99 -4.19
N PRO A 162 17.79 -3.97 -3.36
CA PRO A 162 18.68 -4.12 -2.21
C PRO A 162 18.18 -5.22 -1.27
N ASN A 163 19.08 -6.05 -0.73
CA ASN A 163 18.72 -7.16 0.16
C ASN A 163 17.84 -6.75 1.34
N ILE A 164 18.11 -5.55 1.90
CA ILE A 164 17.30 -5.02 3.01
C ILE A 164 15.84 -4.78 2.62
N GLN A 165 15.59 -4.35 1.37
CA GLN A 165 14.24 -4.15 0.86
C GLN A 165 13.54 -5.49 0.60
N GLN A 166 14.27 -6.47 0.05
CA GLN A 166 13.73 -7.82 -0.17
C GLN A 166 13.29 -8.45 1.15
N GLN A 167 14.14 -8.42 2.17
CA GLN A 167 13.83 -8.96 3.50
C GLN A 167 12.63 -8.25 4.14
N THR A 168 12.53 -6.93 3.98
CA THR A 168 11.41 -6.16 4.53
C THR A 168 10.10 -6.51 3.81
N MET A 169 10.14 -6.63 2.48
CA MET A 169 8.98 -7.01 1.69
C MET A 169 8.54 -8.46 2.00
N GLN A 170 9.49 -9.37 2.18
CA GLN A 170 9.19 -10.74 2.57
C GLN A 170 8.49 -10.80 3.91
N ARG A 171 9.00 -10.11 4.94
CA ARG A 171 8.33 -10.04 6.25
C ARG A 171 6.93 -9.45 6.16
N LEU A 172 6.76 -8.40 5.34
CA LEU A 172 5.45 -7.80 5.12
C LEU A 172 4.48 -8.79 4.48
N TYR A 173 4.94 -9.51 3.44
CA TYR A 173 4.15 -10.56 2.79
C TYR A 173 3.78 -11.67 3.79
N GLU A 174 4.75 -12.24 4.48
CA GLU A 174 4.54 -13.33 5.46
C GLU A 174 3.54 -12.91 6.55
N THR A 175 3.69 -11.69 7.07
CA THR A 175 2.78 -11.15 8.09
C THR A 175 1.37 -10.92 7.53
N ALA A 176 1.25 -10.29 6.37
CA ALA A 176 -0.03 -10.02 5.73
C ALA A 176 -0.76 -11.32 5.36
N PHE A 177 -0.02 -12.31 4.85
CA PHE A 177 -0.55 -13.63 4.49
C PHE A 177 -1.03 -14.39 5.74
N ALA A 178 -0.22 -14.45 6.80
CA ALA A 178 -0.58 -15.11 8.05
C ALA A 178 -1.82 -14.50 8.72
N LEU A 179 -2.05 -13.20 8.53
CA LEU A 179 -3.23 -12.49 9.03
C LEU A 179 -4.45 -12.59 8.09
N GLY A 180 -4.34 -13.25 6.94
CA GLY A 180 -5.38 -13.29 5.91
C GLY A 180 -5.67 -11.91 5.29
N ARG A 181 -4.69 -10.97 5.33
CA ARG A 181 -4.85 -9.58 4.87
C ARG A 181 -4.16 -9.30 3.55
N GLY A 182 -3.43 -10.24 2.99
CA GLY A 182 -2.72 -10.05 1.74
C GLY A 182 -2.18 -11.33 1.15
N ALA A 183 -1.92 -11.31 -0.15
CA ALA A 183 -1.37 -12.42 -0.89
C ALA A 183 -0.61 -11.92 -2.13
N ILE A 184 0.00 -12.84 -2.83
CA ILE A 184 0.52 -12.63 -4.17
C ILE A 184 -0.37 -13.41 -5.13
N CYS A 185 -0.90 -12.72 -6.14
CA CYS A 185 -1.57 -13.36 -7.26
C CYS A 185 -0.73 -13.21 -8.53
N GLY A 186 -1.02 -14.02 -9.53
CA GLY A 186 -0.26 -14.02 -10.78
C GLY A 186 -1.07 -14.47 -11.98
N VAL A 187 -0.48 -14.26 -13.14
CA VAL A 187 -0.96 -14.79 -14.41
C VAL A 187 0.16 -15.52 -15.12
N ARG A 188 -0.16 -16.71 -15.61
CA ARG A 188 0.70 -17.47 -16.53
C ARG A 188 0.18 -17.34 -17.95
N MET A 189 1.13 -17.27 -18.88
CA MET A 189 0.87 -17.38 -20.32
C MET A 189 1.92 -18.33 -20.89
N ASN A 190 1.48 -19.35 -21.65
CA ASN A 190 2.37 -20.39 -22.17
C ASN A 190 3.23 -21.07 -21.08
N ASN A 191 2.65 -21.35 -19.92
CA ASN A 191 3.31 -21.93 -18.72
C ASN A 191 4.41 -21.07 -18.09
N GLU A 192 4.60 -19.82 -18.53
CA GLU A 192 5.54 -18.87 -17.93
C GLU A 192 4.82 -17.82 -17.09
N TRP A 193 5.46 -17.33 -16.02
CA TRP A 193 4.98 -16.17 -15.30
C TRP A 193 5.00 -14.93 -16.19
N ALA A 194 3.84 -14.37 -16.50
CA ALA A 194 3.70 -13.18 -17.32
C ALA A 194 3.56 -11.90 -16.48
N ALA A 195 2.85 -11.99 -15.34
CA ALA A 195 2.79 -10.93 -14.35
C ALA A 195 2.43 -11.48 -12.97
N MET A 196 2.86 -10.78 -11.91
CA MET A 196 2.51 -11.09 -10.52
C MET A 196 2.28 -9.78 -9.75
N GLN A 197 1.38 -9.82 -8.77
CA GLN A 197 1.04 -8.67 -7.92
C GLN A 197 0.99 -9.10 -6.45
N PHE A 198 1.85 -8.52 -5.61
CA PHE A 198 1.66 -8.54 -4.17
C PHE A 198 0.67 -7.45 -3.78
N TYR A 199 -0.37 -7.82 -3.05
CA TYR A 199 -1.42 -6.91 -2.60
C TYR A 199 -1.75 -7.13 -1.12
N ILE A 200 -2.32 -6.08 -0.50
CA ILE A 200 -2.96 -6.16 0.80
C ILE A 200 -4.43 -5.81 0.60
N HIS A 201 -5.35 -6.66 1.07
CA HIS A 201 -6.78 -6.41 1.07
C HIS A 201 -7.29 -6.47 2.50
N HIS A 202 -7.77 -5.33 3.00
CA HIS A 202 -8.18 -5.20 4.40
C HIS A 202 -9.20 -4.08 4.57
N ARG A 203 -10.31 -4.38 5.23
CA ARG A 203 -11.40 -3.43 5.53
C ARG A 203 -11.88 -2.68 4.28
N GLY A 204 -12.26 -3.40 3.23
CA GLY A 204 -12.75 -2.79 1.98
C GLY A 204 -11.72 -1.99 1.21
N ARG A 205 -10.43 -2.19 1.50
CA ARG A 205 -9.34 -1.47 0.83
C ARG A 205 -8.33 -2.43 0.27
N LEU A 206 -8.05 -2.27 -1.01
CA LEU A 206 -7.04 -3.02 -1.75
C LEU A 206 -5.83 -2.13 -2.04
N TYR A 207 -4.67 -2.55 -1.60
CA TYR A 207 -3.40 -1.84 -1.83
C TYR A 207 -2.51 -2.67 -2.74
N LEU A 208 -2.13 -2.11 -3.89
CA LEU A 208 -1.25 -2.77 -4.85
C LEU A 208 0.22 -2.49 -4.49
N ILE A 209 0.79 -3.35 -3.63
CA ILE A 209 2.08 -3.10 -2.97
C ILE A 209 3.24 -3.16 -3.94
N GLN A 210 3.36 -4.26 -4.70
CA GLN A 210 4.46 -4.48 -5.62
C GLN A 210 4.06 -5.40 -6.75
N ASN A 211 4.46 -5.04 -7.96
CA ASN A 211 4.20 -5.85 -9.13
C ASN A 211 5.48 -6.33 -9.82
N VAL A 212 5.34 -7.38 -10.60
CA VAL A 212 6.35 -7.94 -11.50
C VAL A 212 5.70 -8.19 -12.84
N VAL A 213 6.36 -7.78 -13.92
CA VAL A 213 5.90 -8.02 -15.29
C VAL A 213 7.04 -8.58 -16.12
N ASN A 214 6.82 -9.72 -16.77
CA ASN A 214 7.72 -10.24 -17.77
C ASN A 214 7.71 -9.31 -19.00
N SER A 215 8.83 -8.62 -19.23
CA SER A 215 8.95 -7.64 -20.31
C SER A 215 8.74 -8.25 -21.71
N GLN A 216 9.10 -9.53 -21.89
CA GLN A 216 8.95 -10.24 -23.15
C GLN A 216 7.48 -10.53 -23.48
N LEU A 217 6.62 -10.69 -22.46
CA LEU A 217 5.17 -10.94 -22.62
C LEU A 217 4.34 -9.66 -22.48
N ARG A 218 4.96 -8.49 -22.33
CA ARG A 218 4.26 -7.22 -22.11
C ARG A 218 3.25 -6.89 -23.22
N SER A 219 3.57 -7.25 -24.46
CA SER A 219 2.68 -7.04 -25.62
C SER A 219 1.36 -7.83 -25.51
N HIS A 220 1.29 -8.86 -24.69
CA HIS A 220 0.08 -9.66 -24.44
C HIS A 220 -0.81 -9.10 -23.33
N GLU A 221 -0.50 -7.90 -22.80
CA GLU A 221 -1.30 -7.21 -21.77
C GLU A 221 -1.53 -8.02 -20.48
N PRO A 222 -0.51 -8.70 -19.91
CA PRO A 222 -0.72 -9.56 -18.75
C PRO A 222 -1.12 -8.80 -17.50
N MET A 223 -0.56 -7.58 -17.26
CA MET A 223 -0.85 -6.80 -16.05
C MET A 223 -2.27 -6.23 -16.04
N PRO A 224 -2.81 -5.65 -17.13
CA PRO A 224 -4.22 -5.27 -17.18
C PRO A 224 -5.15 -6.44 -16.86
N TRP A 225 -4.88 -7.61 -17.43
CA TRP A 225 -5.71 -8.80 -17.21
C TRP A 225 -5.58 -9.30 -15.75
N LEU A 226 -4.37 -9.35 -15.19
CA LEU A 226 -4.11 -9.72 -13.80
C LEU A 226 -4.89 -8.84 -12.83
N LEU A 227 -4.78 -7.52 -12.97
CA LEU A 227 -5.47 -6.58 -12.08
C LEU A 227 -7.00 -6.67 -12.24
N TYR A 228 -7.49 -6.88 -13.46
CA TYR A 228 -8.92 -7.10 -13.68
C TYR A 228 -9.43 -8.33 -12.90
N GLN A 229 -8.74 -9.47 -12.98
CA GLN A 229 -9.09 -10.68 -12.22
C GLN A 229 -9.01 -10.45 -10.72
N LEU A 230 -7.97 -9.76 -10.23
CA LEU A 230 -7.84 -9.40 -8.83
C LEU A 230 -9.02 -8.53 -8.36
N PHE A 231 -9.45 -7.56 -9.16
CA PHE A 231 -10.57 -6.69 -8.83
C PHE A 231 -11.90 -7.45 -8.79
N LEU A 232 -12.12 -8.36 -9.73
CA LEU A 232 -13.29 -9.26 -9.69
C LEU A 232 -13.27 -10.14 -8.44
N HIS A 233 -12.11 -10.69 -8.09
CA HIS A 233 -11.95 -11.48 -6.88
C HIS A 233 -12.23 -10.66 -5.62
N CYS A 234 -11.69 -9.45 -5.49
CA CYS A 234 -11.97 -8.59 -4.33
C CYS A 234 -13.45 -8.24 -4.22
N ARG A 235 -14.11 -7.94 -5.34
CA ARG A 235 -15.57 -7.67 -5.38
C ARG A 235 -16.42 -8.87 -4.98
N SER A 236 -15.95 -10.08 -5.20
CA SER A 236 -16.68 -11.29 -4.75
C SER A 236 -16.62 -11.47 -3.21
N ILE A 237 -15.64 -10.84 -2.56
CA ILE A 237 -15.49 -10.86 -1.09
C ILE A 237 -16.24 -9.68 -0.46
N GLU A 238 -16.04 -8.47 -1.01
CA GLU A 238 -16.64 -7.22 -0.53
C GLU A 238 -17.21 -6.45 -1.71
N SER A 239 -18.52 -6.15 -1.68
CA SER A 239 -19.25 -5.50 -2.78
C SER A 239 -18.68 -4.13 -3.17
N GLU A 240 -18.07 -3.44 -2.20
CA GLU A 240 -17.38 -2.17 -2.41
C GLU A 240 -15.95 -2.26 -1.93
N THR A 241 -15.00 -2.00 -2.82
CA THR A 241 -13.57 -2.03 -2.50
C THR A 241 -12.91 -0.77 -3.04
N ARG A 242 -12.17 -0.09 -2.16
CA ARG A 242 -11.36 1.06 -2.56
C ARG A 242 -9.95 0.60 -2.91
N VAL A 243 -9.58 0.68 -4.18
CA VAL A 243 -8.23 0.32 -4.66
C VAL A 243 -7.29 1.51 -4.57
N ASN A 244 -6.15 1.31 -3.92
CA ASN A 244 -5.04 2.25 -3.87
C ASN A 244 -3.89 1.71 -4.74
N PHE A 245 -3.58 2.41 -5.83
CA PHE A 245 -2.49 2.05 -6.76
C PHE A 245 -1.08 2.45 -6.24
N MET A 246 -0.99 2.95 -5.00
CA MET A 246 0.26 3.21 -4.26
C MET A 246 1.18 4.29 -4.83
N GLY A 247 0.81 4.99 -5.83
CA GLY A 247 1.58 6.11 -6.34
C GLY A 247 1.73 6.10 -7.85
N SER A 248 1.71 7.29 -8.40
CA SER A 248 1.65 7.53 -9.83
C SER A 248 2.51 8.71 -10.25
N SER A 249 3.67 8.89 -9.61
CA SER A 249 4.64 9.93 -10.00
C SER A 249 5.22 9.72 -11.40
N ASN A 250 5.11 8.52 -11.95
CA ASN A 250 5.46 8.22 -13.34
C ASN A 250 4.23 8.40 -14.24
N PRO A 251 4.28 9.31 -15.25
CA PRO A 251 3.13 9.55 -16.13
C PRO A 251 2.61 8.31 -16.86
N GLY A 252 3.50 7.37 -17.19
CA GLY A 252 3.10 6.11 -17.84
C GLY A 252 2.29 5.21 -16.91
N VAL A 253 2.67 5.16 -15.62
CA VAL A 253 1.91 4.44 -14.58
C VAL A 253 0.57 5.12 -14.33
N ALA A 254 0.56 6.46 -14.27
CA ALA A 254 -0.68 7.22 -14.08
C ALA A 254 -1.69 6.91 -15.19
N ARG A 255 -1.29 6.99 -16.45
CA ARG A 255 -2.14 6.65 -17.61
C ARG A 255 -2.61 5.19 -17.59
N PHE A 256 -1.74 4.28 -17.14
CA PHE A 256 -2.13 2.88 -16.98
C PHE A 256 -3.26 2.72 -15.96
N ASN A 257 -3.15 3.36 -14.81
CA ASN A 257 -4.16 3.29 -13.74
C ASN A 257 -5.49 3.98 -14.16
N GLU A 258 -5.42 5.07 -14.93
CA GLU A 258 -6.58 5.78 -15.47
C GLU A 258 -7.46 4.90 -16.37
N LYS A 259 -6.89 3.88 -17.06
CA LYS A 259 -7.66 2.91 -17.84
C LYS A 259 -8.67 2.12 -17.00
N PHE A 260 -8.37 1.94 -15.71
CA PHE A 260 -9.27 1.31 -14.75
C PHE A 260 -10.30 2.29 -14.18
N GLY A 261 -10.21 3.58 -14.49
CA GLY A 261 -11.02 4.64 -13.90
C GLY A 261 -10.47 5.19 -12.60
N ALA A 262 -9.18 4.99 -12.34
CA ALA A 262 -8.53 5.55 -11.15
C ALA A 262 -8.44 7.07 -11.25
N MET A 263 -8.77 7.75 -10.14
CA MET A 263 -8.71 9.20 -10.01
C MET A 263 -7.54 9.63 -9.15
N ASN A 264 -6.93 10.76 -9.50
CA ASN A 264 -5.86 11.36 -8.70
C ASN A 264 -6.42 11.90 -7.37
N LYS A 265 -5.76 11.54 -6.29
CA LYS A 265 -5.96 12.11 -4.96
C LYS A 265 -4.64 12.70 -4.48
N SER A 266 -4.64 13.99 -4.17
CA SER A 266 -3.47 14.66 -3.64
C SER A 266 -3.28 14.36 -2.15
N TYR A 267 -2.02 14.27 -1.73
CA TYR A 267 -1.61 14.27 -0.34
C TYR A 267 -0.35 15.12 -0.18
N LEU A 268 -0.08 15.55 1.03
CA LEU A 268 1.04 16.42 1.32
C LEU A 268 2.21 15.61 1.89
N GLU A 269 3.41 15.86 1.36
CA GLU A 269 4.68 15.40 1.92
C GLU A 269 5.30 16.56 2.69
N LEU A 270 5.45 16.43 4.01
CA LEU A 270 6.10 17.41 4.89
C LEU A 270 7.61 17.26 4.89
#